data_368aae40e5188770145f1601b6c49a79
#
_entry.id   368aae40e5188770145f1601b6c49a79
#
_cell.length_a   1.000
_cell.length_b   1.000
_cell.length_c   1.000
_cell.angle_alpha   90.00
_cell.angle_beta   90.00
_cell.angle_gamma   90.00
#
_symmetry.space_group_name_H-M   'P 1'
#
loop_
_entity.id
_entity.type
_entity.pdbx_description
1 polymer ?
#
loop_
_entity_poly.entity_id
_entity_poly.type
_entity_poly.pdbx_seq_one_letter_code
_entity_poly.pdbx_strand_id
1 'polypeptide(L)'
;SSGEVLKPETINYRTYKPERDGLFCERIFGPIKDYECHCGKYKRIRYKGIVCDRCGVEVTEKKVRRERMGHIQLVVPVAHIWYFRSLPNKIGYLLGLPTKKLDSIIYYERYVVIQPGVKAEDGVAEFDLLSEEEYLDILDTLPKDNQYLEDNDPNKFIAKMGAEAIYDLLARLDLDALSYELRHRAGNDASQQRKNEALKRLQVVESFRASRGRNKPEWMIVRIVPVIPPELRPLVPLDGGRFATSDLNDLYRRV
;
A
#
# COMPACT_ATOMS: atom_id res chain seq x y z
N SER A 1 9.81 -6.22 -9.82
CA SER A 1 10.34 -4.86 -9.99
C SER A 1 11.83 -4.89 -10.32
N SER A 2 12.26 -4.01 -11.21
CA SER A 2 13.67 -3.85 -11.59
C SER A 2 14.42 -2.83 -10.71
N GLY A 3 13.74 -2.13 -9.84
CA GLY A 3 14.34 -1.20 -8.89
C GLY A 3 13.36 -0.20 -8.30
N GLU A 4 13.82 0.49 -7.27
CA GLU A 4 13.04 1.51 -6.56
C GLU A 4 13.26 2.90 -7.17
N VAL A 5 12.17 3.61 -7.42
CA VAL A 5 12.18 5.01 -7.83
C VAL A 5 12.27 5.87 -6.56
N LEU A 6 13.39 6.55 -6.37
CA LEU A 6 13.70 7.32 -5.15
C LEU A 6 13.44 8.82 -5.30
N LYS A 7 13.32 9.31 -6.52
CA LYS A 7 13.22 10.73 -6.83
C LYS A 7 12.08 11.02 -7.79
N PRO A 8 11.42 12.19 -7.66
CA PRO A 8 10.33 12.56 -8.56
C PRO A 8 10.82 13.11 -9.92
N GLU A 9 12.12 13.31 -10.08
CA GLU A 9 12.66 13.86 -11.32
C GLU A 9 12.43 12.93 -12.50
N THR A 10 12.29 13.52 -13.67
CA THR A 10 12.07 12.81 -14.93
C THR A 10 13.34 12.81 -15.79
N ILE A 11 13.68 13.95 -16.35
CA ILE A 11 14.85 14.12 -17.21
C ILE A 11 15.63 15.37 -16.80
N ASN A 12 16.91 15.40 -17.19
CA ASN A 12 17.71 16.62 -17.12
C ASN A 12 17.40 17.50 -18.35
N TYR A 13 16.85 18.69 -18.13
CA TYR A 13 16.45 19.60 -19.22
C TYR A 13 17.61 20.14 -20.08
N ARG A 14 18.84 20.04 -19.60
CA ARG A 14 20.04 20.47 -20.37
C ARG A 14 20.54 19.38 -21.30
N THR A 15 20.58 18.14 -20.82
CA THR A 15 21.13 17.00 -21.55
C THR A 15 20.06 16.08 -22.15
N TYR A 16 18.79 16.26 -21.76
CA TYR A 16 17.66 15.41 -22.14
C TYR A 16 17.82 13.94 -21.74
N LYS A 17 18.75 13.66 -20.84
CA LYS A 17 18.94 12.31 -20.31
C LYS A 17 18.10 12.09 -19.05
N PRO A 18 17.61 10.85 -18.85
CA PRO A 18 16.90 10.51 -17.61
C PRO A 18 17.73 10.77 -16.37
N GLU A 19 17.10 11.34 -15.34
CA GLU A 19 17.74 11.54 -14.06
C GLU A 19 17.89 10.20 -13.32
N ARG A 20 19.01 10.04 -12.63
CA ARG A 20 19.28 8.84 -11.83
C ARG A 20 18.25 8.70 -10.71
N ASP A 21 17.79 7.47 -10.49
CA ASP A 21 16.77 7.08 -9.50
C ASP A 21 15.40 7.77 -9.69
N GLY A 22 15.20 8.47 -10.80
CA GLY A 22 13.95 9.11 -11.17
C GLY A 22 12.99 8.19 -11.94
N LEU A 23 11.87 8.76 -12.36
CA LEU A 23 10.79 8.06 -13.05
C LEU A 23 11.16 7.47 -14.41
N PHE A 24 12.26 7.92 -15.01
CA PHE A 24 12.77 7.44 -16.31
C PHE A 24 14.18 6.86 -16.23
N CYS A 25 14.66 6.57 -15.04
CA CYS A 25 16.02 6.12 -14.77
C CYS A 25 16.43 4.94 -15.64
N GLU A 26 17.57 5.08 -16.33
CA GLU A 26 18.11 4.01 -17.18
C GLU A 26 18.60 2.82 -16.35
N ARG A 27 19.07 3.07 -15.14
CA ARG A 27 19.52 2.02 -14.22
C ARG A 27 18.39 1.08 -13.82
N ILE A 28 17.18 1.61 -13.62
CA ILE A 28 15.98 0.85 -13.24
C ILE A 28 15.34 0.22 -14.47
N PHE A 29 15.07 1.02 -15.49
CA PHE A 29 14.23 0.66 -16.64
C PHE A 29 14.99 0.23 -17.90
N GLY A 30 16.30 0.41 -17.91
CA GLY A 30 17.13 0.10 -19.06
C GLY A 30 17.53 1.32 -19.88
N PRO A 31 18.46 1.12 -20.85
CA PRO A 31 19.05 2.20 -21.64
C PRO A 31 18.04 2.81 -22.62
N ILE A 32 18.26 4.08 -22.97
CA ILE A 32 17.47 4.79 -24.00
C ILE A 32 17.95 4.52 -25.44
N LYS A 33 19.16 4.00 -25.56
CA LYS A 33 19.76 3.59 -26.85
C LYS A 33 20.19 2.13 -26.79
N ASP A 34 20.03 1.41 -27.88
CA ASP A 34 20.42 0.01 -27.96
C ASP A 34 21.91 -0.17 -27.64
N TYR A 35 22.19 -1.07 -26.70
CA TYR A 35 23.54 -1.47 -26.32
C TYR A 35 24.48 -0.32 -25.94
N GLU A 36 23.95 0.73 -25.32
CA GLU A 36 24.72 1.87 -24.83
C GLU A 36 24.31 2.21 -23.39
N CYS A 37 25.28 2.26 -22.47
CA CYS A 37 25.00 2.70 -21.11
C CYS A 37 24.81 4.22 -21.00
N HIS A 38 24.32 4.68 -19.86
CA HIS A 38 24.03 6.12 -19.64
C HIS A 38 25.27 7.02 -19.80
N CYS A 39 26.41 6.62 -19.21
CA CYS A 39 27.65 7.41 -19.26
C CYS A 39 28.44 7.26 -20.57
N GLY A 40 28.07 6.31 -21.42
CA GLY A 40 28.75 6.05 -22.69
C GLY A 40 30.03 5.21 -22.61
N LYS A 41 30.40 4.71 -21.42
CA LYS A 41 31.59 3.87 -21.26
C LYS A 41 31.51 2.58 -22.09
N TYR A 42 30.35 1.94 -22.10
CA TYR A 42 30.08 0.74 -22.88
C TYR A 42 29.12 1.08 -24.02
N LYS A 43 29.55 0.85 -25.24
CA LYS A 43 28.77 1.03 -26.46
C LYS A 43 28.90 -0.20 -27.34
N ARG A 44 27.86 -0.51 -28.09
CA ARG A 44 27.77 -1.61 -29.05
C ARG A 44 27.48 -2.97 -28.42
N ILE A 45 27.00 -3.87 -29.28
CA ILE A 45 26.51 -5.21 -28.93
C ILE A 45 27.54 -6.13 -28.29
N ARG A 46 28.83 -5.92 -28.51
CA ARG A 46 29.90 -6.73 -27.92
C ARG A 46 29.89 -6.74 -26.39
N TYR A 47 29.30 -5.71 -25.77
CA TYR A 47 29.17 -5.58 -24.32
C TYR A 47 27.83 -6.01 -23.77
N LYS A 48 26.99 -6.68 -24.61
CA LYS A 48 25.67 -7.13 -24.24
C LYS A 48 25.67 -7.86 -22.89
N GLY A 49 24.74 -7.48 -22.01
CA GLY A 49 24.54 -8.10 -20.69
C GLY A 49 25.45 -7.57 -19.59
N ILE A 50 26.41 -6.71 -19.90
CA ILE A 50 27.27 -6.08 -18.90
C ILE A 50 26.52 -4.95 -18.20
N VAL A 51 26.63 -4.90 -16.88
CA VAL A 51 26.17 -3.77 -16.07
C VAL A 51 27.34 -2.80 -15.90
N CYS A 52 27.19 -1.57 -16.36
CA CYS A 52 28.25 -0.57 -16.28
C CYS A 52 28.66 -0.33 -14.81
N ASP A 53 29.95 -0.44 -14.54
CA ASP A 53 30.54 -0.19 -13.23
C ASP A 53 30.51 1.28 -12.80
N ARG A 54 30.35 2.20 -13.76
CA ARG A 54 30.28 3.65 -13.52
C ARG A 54 28.84 4.15 -13.31
N CYS A 55 27.92 3.82 -14.22
CA CYS A 55 26.54 4.33 -14.18
C CYS A 55 25.49 3.28 -13.75
N GLY A 56 25.86 2.02 -13.68
CA GLY A 56 24.97 0.93 -13.25
C GLY A 56 23.89 0.54 -14.28
N VAL A 57 23.98 1.04 -15.50
CA VAL A 57 23.03 0.72 -16.57
C VAL A 57 23.45 -0.56 -17.30
N GLU A 58 22.50 -1.48 -17.46
CA GLU A 58 22.73 -2.70 -18.24
C GLU A 58 22.80 -2.39 -19.74
N VAL A 59 23.78 -2.96 -20.41
CA VAL A 59 23.95 -2.84 -21.86
C VAL A 59 23.03 -3.85 -22.55
N THR A 60 21.88 -3.38 -22.97
CA THR A 60 20.84 -4.20 -23.59
C THR A 60 20.03 -3.36 -24.59
N GLU A 61 19.04 -3.96 -25.21
CA GLU A 61 18.15 -3.26 -26.14
C GLU A 61 17.23 -2.28 -25.39
N LYS A 62 16.97 -1.13 -26.00
CA LYS A 62 16.07 -0.11 -25.43
C LYS A 62 14.63 -0.59 -25.23
N LYS A 63 14.21 -1.63 -25.96
CA LYS A 63 12.85 -2.19 -25.84
C LYS A 63 12.49 -2.65 -24.44
N VAL A 64 13.48 -2.96 -23.59
CA VAL A 64 13.25 -3.35 -22.20
C VAL A 64 12.55 -2.24 -21.39
N ARG A 65 12.66 -0.99 -21.86
CA ARG A 65 11.93 0.15 -21.27
C ARG A 65 10.41 0.07 -21.46
N ARG A 66 9.92 -0.83 -22.29
CA ARG A 66 8.49 -1.18 -22.42
C ARG A 66 8.07 -2.31 -21.50
N GLU A 67 9.01 -3.03 -20.95
CA GLU A 67 8.78 -4.30 -20.25
C GLU A 67 9.10 -4.20 -18.74
N ARG A 68 10.12 -3.42 -18.39
CA ARG A 68 10.60 -3.33 -17.00
C ARG A 68 9.73 -2.41 -16.16
N MET A 69 9.29 -2.95 -15.03
CA MET A 69 8.58 -2.21 -14.00
C MET A 69 9.53 -1.81 -12.89
N GLY A 70 9.24 -0.68 -12.27
CA GLY A 70 9.85 -0.26 -11.02
C GLY A 70 8.82 -0.26 -9.90
N HIS A 71 9.21 0.30 -8.75
CA HIS A 71 8.30 0.50 -7.63
C HIS A 71 8.66 1.77 -6.85
N ILE A 72 7.67 2.29 -6.15
CA ILE A 72 7.84 3.36 -5.16
C ILE A 72 7.46 2.77 -3.80
N GLN A 73 8.36 2.84 -2.84
CA GLN A 73 8.07 2.46 -1.48
C GLN A 73 7.48 3.67 -0.75
N LEU A 74 6.24 3.55 -0.31
CA LEU A 74 5.58 4.62 0.42
C LEU A 74 6.16 4.76 1.82
N VAL A 75 6.28 6.00 2.30
CA VAL A 75 6.69 6.30 3.69
C VAL A 75 5.61 5.81 4.66
N VAL A 76 4.35 6.01 4.30
CA VAL A 76 3.18 5.59 5.08
C VAL A 76 2.29 4.73 4.20
N PRO A 77 1.76 3.61 4.70
CA PRO A 77 0.83 2.81 3.93
C PRO A 77 -0.48 3.56 3.66
N VAL A 78 -1.14 3.24 2.57
CA VAL A 78 -2.42 3.84 2.17
C VAL A 78 -3.46 2.78 1.86
N ALA A 79 -4.73 3.07 2.14
CA ALA A 79 -5.83 2.21 1.75
C ALA A 79 -6.12 2.33 0.25
N HIS A 80 -6.19 1.20 -0.44
CA HIS A 80 -6.52 1.20 -1.86
C HIS A 80 -7.96 1.65 -2.08
N ILE A 81 -8.15 2.65 -2.93
CA ILE A 81 -9.43 3.31 -3.15
C ILE A 81 -10.53 2.33 -3.63
N TRP A 82 -10.19 1.30 -4.40
CA TRP A 82 -11.15 0.31 -4.88
C TRP A 82 -11.80 -0.51 -3.76
N TYR A 83 -11.13 -0.66 -2.64
CA TYR A 83 -11.59 -1.46 -1.51
C TYR A 83 -12.12 -0.61 -0.36
N PHE A 84 -11.87 0.70 -0.42
CA PHE A 84 -12.26 1.65 0.61
C PHE A 84 -13.42 2.58 0.18
N ARG A 85 -13.42 3.04 -1.08
CA ARG A 85 -14.43 4.00 -1.58
C ARG A 85 -15.50 3.38 -2.48
N SER A 86 -15.27 2.21 -3.06
CA SER A 86 -16.30 1.54 -3.87
C SER A 86 -17.39 0.91 -2.98
N LEU A 87 -18.56 0.74 -3.54
CA LEU A 87 -19.64 0.02 -2.89
C LEU A 87 -19.77 -1.39 -3.47
N PRO A 88 -19.80 -2.44 -2.65
CA PRO A 88 -19.65 -2.42 -1.19
C PRO A 88 -18.23 -2.10 -0.73
N ASN A 89 -18.10 -1.42 0.43
CA ASN A 89 -16.80 -1.17 1.05
C ASN A 89 -16.27 -2.49 1.63
N LYS A 90 -15.32 -3.10 0.93
CA LYS A 90 -14.80 -4.42 1.30
C LYS A 90 -14.05 -4.43 2.63
N ILE A 91 -13.27 -3.37 2.89
CA ILE A 91 -12.56 -3.23 4.17
C ILE A 91 -13.56 -3.14 5.32
N GLY A 92 -14.58 -2.31 5.17
CA GLY A 92 -15.64 -2.15 6.16
C GLY A 92 -16.44 -3.43 6.38
N TYR A 93 -16.70 -4.20 5.34
CA TYR A 93 -17.42 -5.46 5.45
C TYR A 93 -16.61 -6.54 6.18
N LEU A 94 -15.31 -6.61 5.95
CA LEU A 94 -14.46 -7.55 6.68
C LEU A 94 -14.34 -7.19 8.16
N LEU A 95 -14.10 -5.92 8.46
CA LEU A 95 -13.90 -5.45 9.83
C LEU A 95 -15.20 -5.20 10.60
N GLY A 96 -16.33 -5.13 9.91
CA GLY A 96 -17.60 -4.78 10.54
C GLY A 96 -17.67 -3.31 10.96
N LEU A 97 -16.90 -2.44 10.31
CA LEU A 97 -16.86 -1.02 10.60
C LEU A 97 -17.62 -0.22 9.53
N PRO A 98 -18.52 0.69 9.95
CA PRO A 98 -19.17 1.59 9.01
C PRO A 98 -18.17 2.56 8.40
N THR A 99 -18.47 3.04 7.19
CA THR A 99 -17.59 3.94 6.41
C THR A 99 -17.15 5.18 7.21
N LYS A 100 -18.03 5.76 8.00
CA LYS A 100 -17.72 6.94 8.82
C LYS A 100 -16.60 6.65 9.85
N LYS A 101 -16.64 5.48 10.48
CA LYS A 101 -15.59 5.06 11.42
C LYS A 101 -14.27 4.80 10.72
N LEU A 102 -14.31 4.16 9.54
CA LEU A 102 -13.12 3.96 8.72
C LEU A 102 -12.49 5.27 8.27
N ASP A 103 -13.30 6.25 7.86
CA ASP A 103 -12.83 7.59 7.51
C ASP A 103 -12.07 8.23 8.67
N SER A 104 -12.63 8.19 9.88
CA SER A 104 -12.00 8.75 11.08
C SER A 104 -10.65 8.11 11.38
N ILE A 105 -10.49 6.82 11.13
CA ILE A 105 -9.22 6.11 11.34
C ILE A 105 -8.21 6.46 10.23
N ILE A 106 -8.63 6.39 8.97
CA ILE A 106 -7.74 6.55 7.81
C ILE A 106 -7.23 7.98 7.68
N TYR A 107 -8.05 8.97 8.00
CA TYR A 107 -7.68 10.39 7.91
C TYR A 107 -7.10 10.96 9.21
N TYR A 108 -6.64 10.11 10.12
CA TYR A 108 -5.93 10.51 11.36
C TYR A 108 -6.77 11.38 12.30
N GLU A 109 -8.08 11.19 12.32
CA GLU A 109 -8.96 11.90 13.26
C GLU A 109 -9.04 11.19 14.61
N ARG A 110 -8.98 9.85 14.60
CA ARG A 110 -9.09 9.01 15.79
C ARG A 110 -8.14 7.82 15.76
N TYR A 111 -7.73 7.39 16.95
CA TYR A 111 -7.09 6.08 17.14
C TYR A 111 -8.13 4.98 17.12
N VAL A 112 -7.73 3.80 16.68
CA VAL A 112 -8.51 2.56 16.84
C VAL A 112 -7.72 1.58 17.69
N VAL A 113 -8.39 0.95 18.64
CA VAL A 113 -7.80 -0.09 19.47
C VAL A 113 -7.66 -1.37 18.66
N ILE A 114 -6.42 -1.81 18.49
CA ILE A 114 -6.09 -3.06 17.81
C ILE A 114 -6.08 -4.21 18.81
N GLN A 115 -5.51 -3.96 19.98
CA GLN A 115 -5.43 -4.91 21.08
C GLN A 115 -5.58 -4.17 22.42
N PRO A 116 -6.61 -4.45 23.20
CA PRO A 116 -6.81 -3.77 24.47
C PRO A 116 -5.78 -4.17 25.54
N GLY A 117 -5.27 -5.41 25.50
CA GLY A 117 -4.31 -5.90 26.48
C GLY A 117 -4.85 -5.82 27.90
N VAL A 118 -4.01 -5.32 28.81
CA VAL A 118 -4.39 -5.14 30.24
C VAL A 118 -5.54 -4.15 30.43
N LYS A 119 -5.82 -3.29 29.45
CA LYS A 119 -6.93 -2.32 29.50
C LYS A 119 -8.30 -2.95 29.22
N ALA A 120 -8.36 -4.21 28.83
CA ALA A 120 -9.62 -4.92 28.69
C ALA A 120 -10.41 -4.95 30.02
N GLU A 121 -9.72 -5.01 31.13
CA GLU A 121 -10.32 -4.97 32.48
C GLU A 121 -10.99 -3.62 32.77
N ASP A 122 -10.50 -2.54 32.17
CA ASP A 122 -11.06 -1.20 32.28
C ASP A 122 -12.17 -0.90 31.26
N GLY A 123 -12.60 -1.93 30.49
CA GLY A 123 -13.67 -1.83 29.53
C GLY A 123 -13.25 -1.39 28.13
N VAL A 124 -11.95 -1.29 27.84
CA VAL A 124 -11.44 -1.03 26.50
C VAL A 124 -11.55 -2.28 25.64
N ALA A 125 -12.13 -2.15 24.46
CA ALA A 125 -12.34 -3.27 23.53
C ALA A 125 -11.65 -3.02 22.20
N GLU A 126 -11.37 -4.12 21.48
CA GLU A 126 -10.93 -4.06 20.08
C GLU A 126 -11.95 -3.28 19.24
N PHE A 127 -11.49 -2.52 18.28
CA PHE A 127 -12.25 -1.60 17.42
C PHE A 127 -12.81 -0.35 18.11
N ASP A 128 -12.55 -0.12 19.38
CA ASP A 128 -12.90 1.15 20.02
C ASP A 128 -12.15 2.31 19.35
N LEU A 129 -12.86 3.41 19.13
CA LEU A 129 -12.28 4.65 18.63
C LEU A 129 -11.95 5.57 19.81
N LEU A 130 -10.73 6.08 19.81
CA LEU A 130 -10.23 6.97 20.85
C LEU A 130 -9.85 8.33 20.27
N SER A 131 -10.20 9.40 20.96
CA SER A 131 -9.61 10.71 20.71
C SER A 131 -8.13 10.71 21.13
N GLU A 132 -7.38 11.73 20.72
CA GLU A 132 -5.99 11.87 21.15
C GLU A 132 -5.89 11.99 22.69
N GLU A 133 -6.81 12.73 23.31
CA GLU A 133 -6.88 12.87 24.76
C GLU A 133 -7.14 11.53 25.47
N GLU A 134 -8.14 10.78 25.02
CA GLU A 134 -8.44 9.45 25.55
C GLU A 134 -7.27 8.47 25.41
N TYR A 135 -6.58 8.54 24.27
CA TYR A 135 -5.40 7.70 24.01
C TYR A 135 -4.26 8.04 24.96
N LEU A 136 -3.96 9.32 25.17
CA LEU A 136 -2.92 9.76 26.10
C LEU A 136 -3.25 9.40 27.54
N ASP A 137 -4.51 9.54 27.96
CA ASP A 137 -4.97 9.14 29.28
C ASP A 137 -4.76 7.64 29.53
N ILE A 138 -5.04 6.82 28.54
CA ILE A 138 -4.79 5.37 28.61
C ILE A 138 -3.28 5.10 28.76
N LEU A 139 -2.44 5.76 27.97
CA LEU A 139 -0.98 5.58 28.05
C LEU A 139 -0.44 5.95 29.43
N ASP A 140 -0.94 7.01 30.04
CA ASP A 140 -0.51 7.48 31.37
C ASP A 140 -0.86 6.47 32.48
N THR A 141 -1.90 5.68 32.28
CA THR A 141 -2.37 4.69 33.25
C THR A 141 -1.87 3.27 33.00
N LEU A 142 -1.11 3.07 31.91
CA LEU A 142 -0.50 1.77 31.61
C LEU A 142 0.67 1.45 32.56
N PRO A 143 0.92 0.15 32.86
CA PRO A 143 2.17 -0.28 33.47
C PRO A 143 3.37 0.21 32.65
N LYS A 144 4.45 0.65 33.34
CA LYS A 144 5.60 1.32 32.71
C LYS A 144 6.24 0.53 31.55
N ASP A 145 6.22 -0.80 31.63
CA ASP A 145 6.87 -1.67 30.66
C ASP A 145 5.92 -2.18 29.57
N ASN A 146 4.63 -1.81 29.63
CA ASN A 146 3.62 -2.34 28.72
C ASN A 146 3.93 -2.06 27.24
N GLN A 147 4.39 -0.84 26.92
CA GLN A 147 4.71 -0.45 25.54
C GLN A 147 6.00 -1.08 24.99
N TYR A 148 6.82 -1.68 25.84
CA TYR A 148 8.03 -2.42 25.45
C TYR A 148 7.78 -3.91 25.23
N LEU A 149 6.56 -4.40 25.53
CA LEU A 149 6.19 -5.79 25.23
C LEU A 149 6.22 -6.05 23.71
N GLU A 150 6.45 -7.28 23.34
CA GLU A 150 6.34 -7.71 21.95
C GLU A 150 4.88 -7.57 21.46
N ASP A 151 4.69 -7.28 20.17
CA ASP A 151 3.35 -7.08 19.59
C ASP A 151 2.46 -8.34 19.64
N ASN A 152 3.06 -9.51 19.82
CA ASN A 152 2.34 -10.77 20.00
C ASN A 152 1.97 -11.05 21.47
N ASP A 153 2.43 -10.23 22.42
CA ASP A 153 2.08 -10.39 23.83
C ASP A 153 0.62 -9.93 24.03
N PRO A 154 -0.26 -10.81 24.54
CA PRO A 154 -1.68 -10.49 24.71
C PRO A 154 -1.94 -9.38 25.74
N ASN A 155 -0.99 -9.06 26.60
CA ASN A 155 -1.11 -8.00 27.61
C ASN A 155 -0.78 -6.60 27.09
N LYS A 156 -0.17 -6.49 25.90
CA LYS A 156 0.19 -5.21 25.32
C LYS A 156 -1.06 -4.43 24.88
N PHE A 157 -1.14 -3.15 25.25
CA PHE A 157 -2.11 -2.22 24.67
C PHE A 157 -1.58 -1.70 23.35
N ILE A 158 -2.34 -1.89 22.26
CA ILE A 158 -1.99 -1.41 20.92
C ILE A 158 -3.17 -0.62 20.35
N ALA A 159 -2.93 0.65 20.04
CA ALA A 159 -3.85 1.49 19.28
C ALA A 159 -3.07 2.30 18.26
N LYS A 160 -3.60 2.45 17.08
CA LYS A 160 -2.94 3.13 15.96
C LYS A 160 -3.94 3.99 15.18
N MET A 161 -3.42 4.83 14.31
CA MET A 161 -4.16 5.65 13.36
C MET A 161 -3.79 5.30 11.91
N GLY A 162 -4.60 5.76 10.98
CA GLY A 162 -4.31 5.68 9.55
C GLY A 162 -4.44 4.28 8.97
N ALA A 163 -4.00 4.12 7.73
CA ALA A 163 -4.07 2.85 7.03
C ALA A 163 -3.22 1.75 7.68
N GLU A 164 -2.19 2.10 8.43
CA GLU A 164 -1.40 1.13 9.20
C GLU A 164 -2.24 0.41 10.26
N ALA A 165 -3.13 1.14 10.93
CA ALA A 165 -4.07 0.55 11.88
C ALA A 165 -5.01 -0.45 11.18
N ILE A 166 -5.53 -0.09 10.02
CA ILE A 166 -6.39 -0.96 9.21
C ILE A 166 -5.62 -2.21 8.75
N TYR A 167 -4.35 -2.03 8.35
CA TYR A 167 -3.49 -3.16 7.99
C TYR A 167 -3.38 -4.17 9.14
N ASP A 168 -3.10 -3.70 10.34
CA ASP A 168 -2.95 -4.57 11.50
C ASP A 168 -4.27 -5.28 11.87
N LEU A 169 -5.39 -4.59 11.79
CA LEU A 169 -6.71 -5.18 12.02
C LEU A 169 -7.04 -6.27 10.99
N LEU A 170 -6.74 -6.02 9.72
CA LEU A 170 -6.95 -7.00 8.65
C LEU A 170 -6.02 -8.21 8.78
N ALA A 171 -4.75 -7.99 9.15
CA ALA A 171 -3.77 -9.06 9.33
C ALA A 171 -4.12 -9.99 10.50
N ARG A 172 -4.77 -9.47 11.53
CA ARG A 172 -5.20 -10.22 12.71
C ARG A 172 -6.54 -10.94 12.55
N LEU A 173 -7.22 -10.72 11.42
CA LEU A 173 -8.56 -11.22 11.19
C LEU A 173 -8.56 -12.75 11.00
N ASP A 174 -9.34 -13.44 11.82
CA ASP A 174 -9.63 -14.87 11.64
C ASP A 174 -10.86 -15.05 10.74
N LEU A 175 -10.61 -15.35 9.47
CA LEU A 175 -11.66 -15.49 8.46
C LEU A 175 -12.59 -16.67 8.73
N ASP A 176 -12.08 -17.75 9.32
CA ASP A 176 -12.89 -18.92 9.63
C ASP A 176 -13.85 -18.63 10.77
N ALA A 177 -13.37 -18.00 11.84
CA ALA A 177 -14.20 -17.56 12.94
C ALA A 177 -15.26 -16.55 12.51
N LEU A 178 -14.87 -15.58 11.68
CA LEU A 178 -15.77 -14.57 11.15
C LEU A 178 -16.85 -15.17 10.25
N SER A 179 -16.48 -16.13 9.40
CA SER A 179 -17.44 -16.86 8.56
C SER A 179 -18.47 -17.60 9.40
N TYR A 180 -18.03 -18.30 10.42
CA TYR A 180 -18.92 -19.02 11.34
C TYR A 180 -19.90 -18.07 12.04
N GLU A 181 -19.39 -16.96 12.58
CA GLU A 181 -20.21 -15.96 13.26
C GLU A 181 -21.26 -15.35 12.33
N LEU A 182 -20.86 -14.97 11.11
CA LEU A 182 -21.79 -14.38 10.13
C LEU A 182 -22.85 -15.37 9.65
N ARG A 183 -22.51 -16.64 9.49
CA ARG A 183 -23.49 -17.69 9.16
C ARG A 183 -24.49 -17.88 10.29
N HIS A 184 -24.04 -17.87 11.53
CA HIS A 184 -24.90 -17.96 12.69
C HIS A 184 -25.87 -16.76 12.77
N ARG A 185 -25.36 -15.54 12.57
CA ARG A 185 -26.21 -14.33 12.54
C ARG A 185 -27.23 -14.37 11.40
N ALA A 186 -26.82 -14.77 10.22
CA ALA A 186 -27.71 -14.87 9.05
C ALA A 186 -28.87 -15.85 9.27
N GLY A 187 -28.65 -16.91 10.05
CA GLY A 187 -29.68 -17.90 10.38
C GLY A 187 -30.58 -17.53 11.57
N ASN A 188 -30.02 -16.87 12.58
CA ASN A 188 -30.63 -16.76 13.90
C ASN A 188 -30.96 -15.36 14.40
N ASP A 189 -30.54 -14.29 13.69
CA ASP A 189 -30.85 -12.92 14.12
C ASP A 189 -32.36 -12.65 14.04
N ALA A 190 -32.88 -11.91 14.99
CA ALA A 190 -34.28 -11.54 15.03
C ALA A 190 -34.69 -10.52 13.94
N SER A 191 -33.73 -9.73 13.45
CA SER A 191 -33.97 -8.70 12.44
C SER A 191 -33.62 -9.18 11.04
N GLN A 192 -34.57 -9.09 10.12
CA GLN A 192 -34.33 -9.43 8.70
C GLN A 192 -33.27 -8.53 8.07
N GLN A 193 -33.20 -7.27 8.47
CA GLN A 193 -32.17 -6.34 7.99
C GLN A 193 -30.77 -6.80 8.42
N ARG A 194 -30.58 -7.20 9.67
CA ARG A 194 -29.31 -7.70 10.18
C ARG A 194 -28.90 -9.01 9.53
N LYS A 195 -29.86 -9.91 9.27
CA LYS A 195 -29.62 -11.14 8.49
C LYS A 195 -29.08 -10.82 7.09
N ASN A 196 -29.69 -9.86 6.41
CA ASN A 196 -29.25 -9.45 5.06
C ASN A 196 -27.87 -8.81 5.08
N GLU A 197 -27.56 -7.98 6.07
CA GLU A 197 -26.24 -7.39 6.25
C GLU A 197 -25.19 -8.48 6.51
N ALA A 198 -25.49 -9.45 7.36
CA ALA A 198 -24.62 -10.59 7.62
C ALA A 198 -24.34 -11.40 6.36
N LEU A 199 -25.34 -11.63 5.52
CA LEU A 199 -25.16 -12.33 4.23
C LEU A 199 -24.28 -11.56 3.26
N LYS A 200 -24.44 -10.24 3.17
CA LYS A 200 -23.60 -9.38 2.31
C LYS A 200 -22.14 -9.41 2.77
N ARG A 201 -21.91 -9.30 4.07
CA ARG A 201 -20.57 -9.41 4.64
C ARG A 201 -19.98 -10.80 4.41
N LEU A 202 -20.79 -11.84 4.57
CA LEU A 202 -20.36 -13.22 4.37
C LEU A 202 -19.85 -13.49 2.95
N GLN A 203 -20.47 -12.89 1.93
CA GLN A 203 -20.00 -13.01 0.55
C GLN A 203 -18.54 -12.52 0.40
N VAL A 204 -18.19 -11.40 1.00
CA VAL A 204 -16.82 -10.87 0.97
C VAL A 204 -15.87 -11.78 1.74
N VAL A 205 -16.26 -12.22 2.94
CA VAL A 205 -15.46 -13.13 3.77
C VAL A 205 -15.18 -14.45 3.04
N GLU A 206 -16.19 -15.05 2.43
CA GLU A 206 -16.03 -16.30 1.67
C GLU A 206 -15.14 -16.13 0.43
N SER A 207 -15.18 -14.98 -0.23
CA SER A 207 -14.28 -14.67 -1.33
C SER A 207 -12.81 -14.68 -0.90
N PHE A 208 -12.50 -14.12 0.27
CA PHE A 208 -11.15 -14.17 0.84
C PHE A 208 -10.76 -15.56 1.33
N ARG A 209 -11.69 -16.31 1.91
CA ARG A 209 -11.43 -17.70 2.31
C ARG A 209 -11.14 -18.59 1.10
N ALA A 210 -11.92 -18.46 0.04
CA ALA A 210 -11.74 -19.23 -1.21
C ALA A 210 -10.42 -18.89 -1.92
N SER A 211 -9.91 -17.69 -1.76
CA SER A 211 -8.64 -17.23 -2.35
C SER A 211 -7.45 -17.32 -1.40
N ARG A 212 -7.62 -17.96 -0.23
CA ARG A 212 -6.54 -18.16 0.75
C ARG A 212 -5.30 -18.77 0.08
N GLY A 213 -4.13 -18.19 0.35
CA GLY A 213 -2.87 -18.54 -0.28
C GLY A 213 -2.57 -17.73 -1.56
N ARG A 214 -3.56 -17.13 -2.21
CA ARG A 214 -3.39 -16.22 -3.35
C ARG A 214 -3.64 -14.77 -2.99
N ASN A 215 -4.51 -14.52 -2.02
CA ASN A 215 -4.87 -13.21 -1.50
C ASN A 215 -4.86 -13.19 0.01
N LYS A 216 -4.50 -12.03 0.57
CA LYS A 216 -4.60 -11.74 2.00
C LYS A 216 -5.39 -10.45 2.20
N PRO A 217 -6.27 -10.35 3.21
CA PRO A 217 -7.05 -9.13 3.47
C PRO A 217 -6.19 -7.87 3.63
N GLU A 218 -5.06 -7.97 4.31
CA GLU A 218 -4.13 -6.85 4.53
C GLU A 218 -3.49 -6.29 3.25
N TRP A 219 -3.55 -7.01 2.13
CA TRP A 219 -3.06 -6.50 0.84
C TRP A 219 -3.95 -5.42 0.22
N MET A 220 -5.12 -5.18 0.76
CA MET A 220 -5.92 -4.00 0.40
C MET A 220 -5.30 -2.69 0.88
N ILE A 221 -4.29 -2.77 1.74
CA ILE A 221 -3.46 -1.65 2.16
C ILE A 221 -2.16 -1.68 1.36
N VAL A 222 -1.88 -0.59 0.65
CA VAL A 222 -0.74 -0.48 -0.26
C VAL A 222 0.44 0.14 0.46
N ARG A 223 1.58 -0.57 0.45
CA ARG A 223 2.88 -0.09 0.96
C ARG A 223 3.86 0.22 -0.17
N ILE A 224 3.71 -0.47 -1.28
CA ILE A 224 4.59 -0.37 -2.44
C ILE A 224 3.71 -0.13 -3.66
N VAL A 225 3.97 0.97 -4.38
CA VAL A 225 3.25 1.32 -5.61
C VAL A 225 4.05 0.82 -6.81
N PRO A 226 3.45 0.02 -7.70
CA PRO A 226 4.11 -0.37 -8.94
C PRO A 226 4.24 0.82 -9.89
N VAL A 227 5.41 0.96 -10.51
CA VAL A 227 5.69 1.97 -11.53
C VAL A 227 5.75 1.27 -12.88
N ILE A 228 4.82 1.59 -13.76
CA ILE A 228 4.75 0.97 -15.09
C ILE A 228 5.94 1.38 -15.96
N PRO A 229 6.27 0.59 -16.99
CA PRO A 229 7.40 0.90 -17.87
C PRO A 229 7.32 2.30 -18.49
N PRO A 230 8.45 3.00 -18.62
CA PRO A 230 8.48 4.39 -19.13
C PRO A 230 7.89 4.59 -20.52
N GLU A 231 8.05 3.62 -21.40
CA GLU A 231 7.53 3.66 -22.77
C GLU A 231 5.99 3.66 -22.82
N LEU A 232 5.32 3.21 -21.75
CA LEU A 232 3.86 3.25 -21.63
C LEU A 232 3.33 4.58 -21.12
N ARG A 233 4.23 5.47 -20.67
CA ARG A 233 3.94 6.82 -20.16
C ARG A 233 4.98 7.82 -20.66
N PRO A 234 5.20 7.94 -21.97
CA PRO A 234 6.36 8.64 -22.52
C PRO A 234 6.30 10.15 -22.30
N LEU A 235 7.49 10.74 -22.24
CA LEU A 235 7.71 12.18 -22.40
C LEU A 235 7.96 12.45 -23.90
N VAL A 236 7.07 13.22 -24.52
CA VAL A 236 7.17 13.56 -25.94
C VAL A 236 7.64 15.00 -26.08
N PRO A 237 8.77 15.25 -26.77
CA PRO A 237 9.23 16.62 -27.02
C PRO A 237 8.26 17.35 -27.96
N LEU A 238 7.93 18.57 -27.59
CA LEU A 238 7.14 19.50 -28.40
C LEU A 238 8.06 20.58 -28.96
N ASP A 239 7.60 21.29 -29.99
CA ASP A 239 8.27 22.47 -30.50
C ASP A 239 8.42 23.52 -29.40
N GLY A 240 9.57 24.23 -29.36
CA GLY A 240 9.85 25.24 -28.35
C GLY A 240 10.43 24.72 -27.01
N GLY A 241 10.98 23.50 -26.98
CA GLY A 241 11.67 22.95 -25.81
C GLY A 241 10.76 22.45 -24.69
N ARG A 242 9.46 22.37 -24.93
CA ARG A 242 8.46 21.82 -24.00
C ARG A 242 8.27 20.33 -24.24
N PHE A 243 7.79 19.64 -23.19
CA PHE A 243 7.42 18.24 -23.27
C PHE A 243 5.94 18.05 -22.98
N ALA A 244 5.27 17.23 -23.78
CA ALA A 244 3.99 16.65 -23.43
C ALA A 244 4.25 15.37 -22.65
N THR A 245 3.48 15.16 -21.60
CA THR A 245 3.61 13.98 -20.77
C THR A 245 2.25 13.35 -20.52
N SER A 246 2.23 12.05 -20.23
CA SER A 246 1.05 11.37 -19.71
C SER A 246 0.72 11.88 -18.31
N ASP A 247 -0.57 11.95 -17.99
CA ASP A 247 -1.06 12.28 -16.64
C ASP A 247 -0.49 11.34 -15.56
N LEU A 248 -0.17 10.11 -15.92
CA LEU A 248 0.45 9.13 -15.04
C LEU A 248 1.77 9.63 -14.45
N ASN A 249 2.58 10.32 -15.22
CA ASN A 249 3.86 10.87 -14.74
C ASN A 249 3.65 11.94 -13.67
N ASP A 250 2.64 12.77 -13.82
CA ASP A 250 2.28 13.78 -12.82
C ASP A 250 1.77 13.14 -11.54
N LEU A 251 0.95 12.09 -11.67
CA LEU A 251 0.47 11.33 -10.52
C LEU A 251 1.63 10.66 -9.76
N TYR A 252 2.56 10.03 -10.45
CA TYR A 252 3.75 9.45 -9.81
C TYR A 252 4.65 10.50 -9.14
N ARG A 253 4.76 11.68 -9.73
CA ARG A 253 5.56 12.77 -9.12
C ARG A 253 4.96 13.27 -7.80
N ARG A 254 3.64 13.22 -7.67
CA ARG A 254 2.95 13.63 -6.44
C ARG A 254 3.09 12.60 -5.31
N VAL A 255 3.25 11.33 -5.65
CA VAL A 255 3.48 10.25 -4.69
C VAL A 255 4.88 10.37 -4.07
#